data_7a8e961c79e4b3e8e08ac8da267112b3
#
_entry.id   7a8e961c79e4b3e8e08ac8da267112b3
#
_cell.length_a   1.000
_cell.length_b   1.000
_cell.length_c   1.000
_cell.angle_alpha   90.00
_cell.angle_beta   90.00
_cell.angle_gamma   90.00
#
_symmetry.space_group_name_H-M   'P 1'
#
loop_
_entity.id
_entity.type
_entity.pdbx_description
1 polymer ?
#
loop_
_entity_poly.entity_id
_entity_poly.type
_entity_poly.pdbx_seq_one_letter_code
_entity_poly.pdbx_strand_id
1 'polypeptide(L)'
;MIITAILTTLGFAYAQTTATDFTTNDCNGISHTLFDELDDGKVIVISWVMPCNPCATYAGYASDAVQSFATSHPGIVKHYLSDDYGDNTCSQLAGWAANFNITTDAIFSVANMLNMTDYGSPGMPKVVVLGKNTHTIYYNENNNKPTYIGVKDAITLALSSTVQIDEQVDKSFNLTAYPNPTNGLLNVNYTSNTPVQFDVINMLGENVFSQKTNNTKNTTIDVSNLNKGFYFLQMTTESKKTNLKFTLNN
;
A
#
# COMPACT_ATOMS: atom_id res chain seq x y z
N MET A 1 -1.61 -2.42 57.80
CA MET A 1 -2.54 -2.23 56.68
C MET A 1 -1.69 -1.99 55.46
N ILE A 2 -1.45 -3.03 54.66
CA ILE A 2 -0.59 -2.99 53.49
C ILE A 2 -1.49 -2.73 52.29
N ILE A 3 -1.33 -1.57 51.63
CA ILE A 3 -2.06 -1.20 50.41
C ILE A 3 -1.25 -1.77 49.22
N THR A 4 -1.76 -2.83 48.67
CA THR A 4 -1.20 -3.40 47.42
C THR A 4 -1.70 -2.57 46.24
N ALA A 5 -0.83 -1.77 45.62
CA ALA A 5 -1.17 -1.04 44.40
C ALA A 5 -1.19 -2.04 43.22
N ILE A 6 -2.36 -2.26 42.64
CA ILE A 6 -2.53 -3.02 41.41
C ILE A 6 -2.15 -2.10 40.23
N LEU A 7 -0.98 -2.37 39.62
CA LEU A 7 -0.53 -1.69 38.40
C LEU A 7 -1.25 -2.32 37.23
N THR A 8 -2.32 -1.70 36.75
CA THR A 8 -2.97 -2.11 35.49
C THR A 8 -2.14 -1.62 34.31
N THR A 9 -1.46 -2.54 33.65
CA THR A 9 -0.82 -2.26 32.35
C THR A 9 -1.90 -2.09 31.28
N LEU A 10 -2.14 -0.87 30.85
CA LEU A 10 -2.91 -0.58 29.65
C LEU A 10 -2.12 -1.11 28.45
N GLY A 11 -2.46 -2.30 27.97
CA GLY A 11 -1.99 -2.80 26.70
C GLY A 11 -2.55 -1.94 25.57
N PHE A 12 -1.70 -1.18 24.90
CA PHE A 12 -2.08 -0.54 23.63
C PHE A 12 -2.20 -1.64 22.59
N ALA A 13 -3.42 -1.98 22.19
CA ALA A 13 -3.66 -2.78 21.01
C ALA A 13 -3.30 -1.90 19.79
N TYR A 14 -2.14 -2.13 19.18
CA TYR A 14 -1.83 -1.56 17.88
C TYR A 14 -2.76 -2.22 16.86
N ALA A 15 -3.61 -1.42 16.22
CA ALA A 15 -4.35 -1.89 15.06
C ALA A 15 -3.33 -2.30 13.98
N GLN A 16 -3.48 -3.49 13.40
CA GLN A 16 -2.65 -3.92 12.28
C GLN A 16 -2.83 -2.93 11.13
N THR A 17 -1.74 -2.37 10.64
CA THR A 17 -1.74 -1.34 9.58
C THR A 17 -1.36 -1.91 8.22
N THR A 18 -0.84 -3.14 8.18
CA THR A 18 -0.35 -3.81 6.97
C THR A 18 -1.09 -5.13 6.77
N ALA A 19 -1.46 -5.44 5.53
CA ALA A 19 -2.09 -6.69 5.16
C ALA A 19 -1.19 -7.90 5.42
N THR A 20 -1.80 -9.07 5.58
CA THR A 20 -1.10 -10.37 5.60
C THR A 20 -1.24 -10.99 4.21
N ASP A 21 -0.12 -11.42 3.64
CA ASP A 21 -0.11 -12.07 2.32
C ASP A 21 -0.76 -13.45 2.37
N PHE A 22 -1.36 -13.84 1.24
CA PHE A 22 -1.83 -15.20 1.03
C PHE A 22 -1.67 -15.58 -0.44
N THR A 23 -1.53 -16.88 -0.70
CA THR A 23 -1.65 -17.45 -2.05
C THR A 23 -2.63 -18.62 -1.98
N THR A 24 -3.74 -18.50 -2.73
CA THR A 24 -4.76 -19.56 -2.77
C THR A 24 -5.57 -19.48 -4.07
N ASN A 25 -6.26 -20.58 -4.40
CA ASN A 25 -7.18 -20.60 -5.53
C ASN A 25 -8.57 -20.14 -5.10
N ASP A 26 -9.21 -19.37 -5.97
CA ASP A 26 -10.65 -19.08 -5.85
C ASP A 26 -11.53 -20.28 -6.24
N CYS A 27 -12.83 -20.10 -6.14
CA CYS A 27 -13.82 -21.12 -6.49
C CYS A 27 -13.84 -21.50 -7.99
N ASN A 28 -13.20 -20.73 -8.85
CA ASN A 28 -13.02 -21.02 -10.28
C ASN A 28 -11.66 -21.69 -10.58
N GLY A 29 -10.85 -21.92 -9.56
CA GLY A 29 -9.50 -22.49 -9.69
C GLY A 29 -8.45 -21.50 -10.15
N ILE A 30 -8.74 -20.20 -10.13
CA ILE A 30 -7.78 -19.12 -10.42
C ILE A 30 -6.95 -18.87 -9.18
N SER A 31 -5.62 -18.86 -9.34
CA SER A 31 -4.69 -18.56 -8.25
C SER A 31 -4.60 -17.06 -8.01
N HIS A 32 -4.69 -16.67 -6.75
CA HIS A 32 -4.54 -15.29 -6.27
C HIS A 32 -3.39 -15.23 -5.27
N THR A 33 -2.43 -14.33 -5.49
CA THR A 33 -1.42 -13.93 -4.51
C THR A 33 -1.70 -12.47 -4.16
N LEU A 34 -2.08 -12.20 -2.91
CA LEU A 34 -2.56 -10.88 -2.52
C LEU A 34 -1.52 -9.79 -2.79
N PHE A 35 -0.27 -9.99 -2.37
CA PHE A 35 0.76 -8.97 -2.52
C PHE A 35 1.12 -8.72 -3.98
N ASP A 36 1.17 -9.74 -4.83
CA ASP A 36 1.38 -9.55 -6.28
C ASP A 36 0.29 -8.67 -6.88
N GLU A 37 -0.97 -8.88 -6.48
CA GLU A 37 -2.09 -8.07 -6.97
C GLU A 37 -2.09 -6.63 -6.44
N LEU A 38 -1.70 -6.43 -5.18
CA LEU A 38 -1.53 -5.10 -4.60
C LEU A 38 -0.36 -4.37 -5.25
N ASP A 39 0.75 -5.05 -5.54
CA ASP A 39 1.93 -4.52 -6.23
C ASP A 39 1.64 -4.17 -7.69
N ASP A 40 0.72 -4.90 -8.34
CA ASP A 40 0.13 -4.55 -9.64
C ASP A 40 -0.78 -3.30 -9.59
N GLY A 41 -0.91 -2.67 -8.43
CA GLY A 41 -1.68 -1.43 -8.23
C GLY A 41 -3.17 -1.63 -8.01
N LYS A 42 -3.62 -2.85 -7.72
CA LYS A 42 -5.03 -3.13 -7.39
C LYS A 42 -5.37 -2.67 -5.97
N VAL A 43 -6.64 -2.40 -5.75
CA VAL A 43 -7.26 -2.20 -4.44
C VAL A 43 -8.18 -3.39 -4.20
N ILE A 44 -7.93 -4.16 -3.13
CA ILE A 44 -8.68 -5.37 -2.82
C ILE A 44 -9.61 -5.11 -1.64
N VAL A 45 -10.89 -5.33 -1.83
CA VAL A 45 -11.91 -5.32 -0.78
C VAL A 45 -12.27 -6.76 -0.45
N ILE A 46 -12.04 -7.19 0.78
CA ILE A 46 -12.36 -8.54 1.22
C ILE A 46 -13.53 -8.49 2.18
N SER A 47 -14.55 -9.30 1.92
CA SER A 47 -15.69 -9.51 2.80
C SER A 47 -15.72 -10.95 3.28
N TRP A 48 -15.51 -11.18 4.58
CA TRP A 48 -15.77 -12.47 5.19
C TRP A 48 -17.23 -12.55 5.61
N VAL A 49 -17.88 -13.62 5.21
CA VAL A 49 -19.30 -13.83 5.46
C VAL A 49 -19.57 -15.24 5.96
N MET A 50 -20.56 -15.37 6.81
CA MET A 50 -21.36 -16.58 6.96
C MET A 50 -22.60 -16.37 6.07
N PRO A 51 -22.98 -17.29 5.17
CA PRO A 51 -24.10 -17.10 4.24
C PRO A 51 -25.46 -16.95 4.95
N CYS A 52 -25.70 -15.80 5.55
CA CYS A 52 -26.91 -15.45 6.29
C CYS A 52 -27.43 -14.06 5.85
N ASN A 53 -28.70 -13.75 6.15
CA ASN A 53 -29.32 -12.49 5.76
C ASN A 53 -28.62 -11.24 6.34
N PRO A 54 -28.23 -11.19 7.64
CA PRO A 54 -27.51 -10.02 8.15
C PRO A 54 -26.19 -9.75 7.43
N CYS A 55 -25.43 -10.80 7.06
CA CYS A 55 -24.17 -10.65 6.35
C CYS A 55 -24.37 -10.04 4.95
N ALA A 56 -25.50 -10.33 4.30
CA ALA A 56 -25.78 -9.83 2.96
C ALA A 56 -25.81 -8.31 2.87
N THR A 57 -26.35 -7.62 3.89
CA THR A 57 -26.38 -6.16 3.92
C THR A 57 -24.97 -5.56 3.84
N TYR A 58 -24.03 -6.06 4.61
CA TYR A 58 -22.68 -5.48 4.73
C TYR A 58 -21.75 -5.90 3.59
N ALA A 59 -21.88 -7.14 3.11
CA ALA A 59 -21.23 -7.57 1.88
C ALA A 59 -21.78 -6.81 0.66
N GLY A 60 -23.07 -6.48 0.66
CA GLY A 60 -23.71 -5.60 -0.32
C GLY A 60 -23.09 -4.19 -0.32
N TYR A 61 -22.86 -3.59 0.85
CA TYR A 61 -22.16 -2.29 0.95
C TYR A 61 -20.75 -2.34 0.33
N ALA A 62 -20.02 -3.43 0.55
CA ALA A 62 -18.70 -3.61 -0.05
C ALA A 62 -18.79 -3.74 -1.57
N SER A 63 -19.72 -4.58 -2.05
CA SER A 63 -20.01 -4.77 -3.48
C SER A 63 -20.38 -3.45 -4.17
N ASP A 64 -21.34 -2.71 -3.63
CA ASP A 64 -21.81 -1.45 -4.18
C ASP A 64 -20.70 -0.38 -4.21
N ALA A 65 -19.89 -0.32 -3.15
CA ALA A 65 -18.74 0.56 -3.09
C ALA A 65 -17.73 0.24 -4.20
N VAL A 66 -17.37 -1.03 -4.40
CA VAL A 66 -16.47 -1.46 -5.48
C VAL A 66 -17.07 -1.14 -6.85
N GLN A 67 -18.33 -1.45 -7.08
CA GLN A 67 -19.00 -1.18 -8.35
C GLN A 67 -19.06 0.31 -8.68
N SER A 68 -19.08 1.21 -7.68
CA SER A 68 -19.05 2.65 -7.91
C SER A 68 -17.76 3.14 -8.61
N PHE A 69 -16.70 2.33 -8.61
CA PHE A 69 -15.43 2.61 -9.29
C PHE A 69 -15.27 1.87 -10.63
N ALA A 70 -16.19 1.00 -11.02
CA ALA A 70 -16.04 0.16 -12.21
C ALA A 70 -15.81 0.94 -13.50
N THR A 71 -16.41 2.12 -13.66
CA THR A 71 -16.23 2.98 -14.85
C THR A 71 -14.96 3.81 -14.77
N SER A 72 -14.64 4.37 -13.61
CA SER A 72 -13.48 5.28 -13.44
C SER A 72 -12.14 4.54 -13.29
N HIS A 73 -12.18 3.32 -12.73
CA HIS A 73 -10.99 2.49 -12.46
C HIS A 73 -11.25 1.04 -12.87
N PRO A 74 -11.47 0.77 -14.17
CA PRO A 74 -11.88 -0.56 -14.65
C PRO A 74 -10.80 -1.60 -14.31
N GLY A 75 -11.22 -2.66 -13.60
CA GLY A 75 -10.34 -3.77 -13.23
C GLY A 75 -9.34 -3.50 -12.09
N ILE A 76 -9.30 -2.28 -11.55
CA ILE A 76 -8.36 -1.91 -10.49
C ILE A 76 -8.92 -2.22 -9.09
N VAL A 77 -10.20 -1.94 -8.85
CA VAL A 77 -10.85 -2.22 -7.57
C VAL A 77 -11.55 -3.57 -7.66
N LYS A 78 -11.24 -4.47 -6.75
CA LYS A 78 -11.72 -5.85 -6.74
C LYS A 78 -12.46 -6.18 -5.45
N HIS A 79 -13.55 -6.95 -5.56
CA HIS A 79 -14.29 -7.48 -4.42
C HIS A 79 -14.08 -8.98 -4.27
N TYR A 80 -13.49 -9.40 -3.17
CA TYR A 80 -13.25 -10.77 -2.77
C TYR A 80 -14.24 -11.18 -1.67
N LEU A 81 -14.99 -12.23 -1.91
CA LEU A 81 -15.90 -12.80 -0.94
C LEU A 81 -15.29 -14.08 -0.37
N SER A 82 -15.10 -14.13 0.93
CA SER A 82 -14.55 -15.28 1.62
C SER A 82 -15.55 -15.85 2.62
N ASP A 83 -15.61 -17.17 2.70
CA ASP A 83 -16.26 -17.86 3.82
C ASP A 83 -15.47 -17.63 5.11
N ASP A 84 -16.13 -17.58 6.25
CA ASP A 84 -15.50 -17.29 7.54
C ASP A 84 -14.64 -18.46 8.05
N TYR A 85 -15.13 -19.68 7.93
CA TYR A 85 -14.46 -20.90 8.40
C TYR A 85 -14.14 -21.90 7.30
N GLY A 86 -14.54 -21.65 6.05
CA GLY A 86 -14.36 -22.57 4.93
C GLY A 86 -15.25 -23.81 5.00
N ASP A 87 -16.40 -23.72 5.66
CA ASP A 87 -17.36 -24.82 5.82
C ASP A 87 -18.51 -24.75 4.79
N ASN A 88 -18.64 -23.65 4.07
CA ASN A 88 -19.58 -23.50 2.95
C ASN A 88 -18.89 -23.80 1.62
N THR A 89 -19.59 -24.53 0.76
CA THR A 89 -19.07 -24.84 -0.58
C THR A 89 -19.09 -23.61 -1.51
N CYS A 90 -18.23 -23.60 -2.52
CA CYS A 90 -18.22 -22.59 -3.58
C CYS A 90 -19.60 -22.34 -4.19
N SER A 91 -20.37 -23.39 -4.43
CA SER A 91 -21.74 -23.29 -4.98
C SER A 91 -22.71 -22.60 -4.02
N GLN A 92 -22.58 -22.84 -2.72
CA GLN A 92 -23.42 -22.20 -1.70
C GLN A 92 -23.11 -20.70 -1.60
N LEU A 93 -21.81 -20.34 -1.56
CA LEU A 93 -21.37 -18.95 -1.52
C LEU A 93 -21.77 -18.17 -2.77
N ALA A 94 -21.55 -18.74 -3.96
CA ALA A 94 -21.95 -18.14 -5.22
C ALA A 94 -23.47 -17.97 -5.33
N GLY A 95 -24.25 -18.98 -4.94
CA GLY A 95 -25.71 -18.91 -4.94
C GLY A 95 -26.23 -17.87 -3.94
N TRP A 96 -25.62 -17.79 -2.76
CA TRP A 96 -25.96 -16.78 -1.77
C TRP A 96 -25.66 -15.37 -2.28
N ALA A 97 -24.45 -15.12 -2.82
CA ALA A 97 -24.07 -13.83 -3.39
C ALA A 97 -25.04 -13.41 -4.51
N ALA A 98 -25.39 -14.32 -5.42
CA ALA A 98 -26.34 -14.07 -6.50
C ALA A 98 -27.73 -13.71 -5.99
N ASN A 99 -28.25 -14.39 -4.96
CA ASN A 99 -29.54 -14.13 -4.36
C ASN A 99 -29.67 -12.72 -3.75
N PHE A 100 -28.56 -12.14 -3.33
CA PHE A 100 -28.50 -10.79 -2.74
C PHE A 100 -27.90 -9.74 -3.67
N ASN A 101 -27.69 -10.05 -4.96
CA ASN A 101 -27.09 -9.17 -5.97
C ASN A 101 -25.70 -8.65 -5.56
N ILE A 102 -24.91 -9.45 -4.85
CA ILE A 102 -23.55 -9.13 -4.46
C ILE A 102 -22.62 -9.52 -5.62
N THR A 103 -22.03 -8.52 -6.26
CA THR A 103 -21.03 -8.73 -7.31
C THR A 103 -19.65 -8.97 -6.70
N THR A 104 -18.98 -10.02 -7.17
CA THR A 104 -17.64 -10.42 -6.67
C THR A 104 -16.70 -10.67 -7.85
N ASP A 105 -15.42 -10.38 -7.67
CA ASP A 105 -14.34 -10.72 -8.62
C ASP A 105 -13.78 -12.13 -8.34
N ALA A 106 -13.76 -12.53 -7.06
CA ALA A 106 -13.36 -13.87 -6.63
C ALA A 106 -14.17 -14.32 -5.40
N ILE A 107 -14.41 -15.62 -5.28
CA ILE A 107 -15.06 -16.25 -4.13
C ILE A 107 -14.11 -17.31 -3.58
N PHE A 108 -13.91 -17.32 -2.26
CA PHE A 108 -13.02 -18.25 -1.56
C PHE A 108 -13.80 -19.07 -0.54
N SER A 109 -13.71 -20.41 -0.67
CA SER A 109 -14.22 -21.38 0.28
C SER A 109 -13.04 -22.15 0.87
N VAL A 110 -12.18 -21.44 1.62
CA VAL A 110 -10.90 -21.97 2.10
C VAL A 110 -10.70 -21.66 3.58
N ALA A 111 -10.60 -22.70 4.40
CA ALA A 111 -10.15 -22.56 5.77
C ALA A 111 -8.62 -22.30 5.80
N ASN A 112 -8.17 -21.45 6.69
CA ASN A 112 -6.74 -21.25 7.04
C ASN A 112 -5.82 -20.64 5.97
N MET A 113 -6.35 -20.19 4.84
CA MET A 113 -5.55 -19.54 3.78
C MET A 113 -5.82 -18.05 3.68
N LEU A 114 -7.06 -17.64 3.94
CA LEU A 114 -7.50 -16.26 3.96
C LEU A 114 -8.22 -16.00 5.28
N ASN A 115 -7.45 -15.79 6.35
CA ASN A 115 -8.00 -15.72 7.70
C ASN A 115 -8.47 -14.34 8.08
N MET A 116 -9.71 -14.25 8.53
CA MET A 116 -10.27 -13.03 9.13
C MET A 116 -9.47 -12.55 10.35
N THR A 117 -8.86 -13.47 11.12
CA THR A 117 -8.08 -13.17 12.32
C THR A 117 -6.73 -12.51 12.02
N ASP A 118 -6.22 -12.61 10.78
CA ASP A 118 -5.03 -11.89 10.34
C ASP A 118 -5.27 -10.38 10.28
N TYR A 119 -6.52 -9.95 10.38
CA TYR A 119 -6.96 -8.56 10.40
C TYR A 119 -7.56 -8.17 11.76
N GLY A 120 -7.11 -8.79 12.84
CA GLY A 120 -7.50 -8.49 14.22
C GLY A 120 -8.69 -9.30 14.71
N SER A 121 -9.54 -8.72 15.57
CA SER A 121 -10.62 -9.47 16.20
C SER A 121 -11.58 -10.08 15.20
N PRO A 122 -11.95 -11.37 15.33
CA PRO A 122 -12.98 -11.99 14.53
C PRO A 122 -14.34 -11.34 14.81
N GLY A 123 -15.23 -11.43 13.85
CA GLY A 123 -16.60 -10.92 13.98
C GLY A 123 -17.22 -10.74 12.60
N MET A 124 -18.46 -11.23 12.45
CA MET A 124 -19.13 -11.34 11.16
C MET A 124 -20.28 -10.36 11.03
N PRO A 125 -20.47 -9.79 9.85
CA PRO A 125 -19.54 -9.77 8.72
C PRO A 125 -18.31 -8.92 8.99
N LYS A 126 -17.19 -9.20 8.35
CA LYS A 126 -15.97 -8.39 8.39
C LYS A 126 -15.65 -7.87 6.99
N VAL A 127 -15.29 -6.60 6.90
CA VAL A 127 -14.87 -5.98 5.64
C VAL A 127 -13.54 -5.28 5.85
N VAL A 128 -12.58 -5.53 4.96
CA VAL A 128 -11.31 -4.81 4.90
C VAL A 128 -11.11 -4.22 3.52
N VAL A 129 -10.43 -3.07 3.43
CA VAL A 129 -9.95 -2.46 2.19
C VAL A 129 -8.44 -2.41 2.24
N LEU A 130 -7.80 -3.04 1.27
CA LEU A 130 -6.36 -3.16 1.13
C LEU A 130 -5.91 -2.41 -0.11
N GLY A 131 -4.83 -1.65 0.00
CA GLY A 131 -4.40 -0.82 -1.12
C GLY A 131 -2.95 -1.01 -1.49
N LYS A 132 -2.76 -1.14 -2.78
CA LYS A 132 -1.53 -0.98 -3.58
C LYS A 132 -0.23 -1.43 -2.89
N ASN A 133 0.88 -1.05 -3.47
CA ASN A 133 2.26 -1.42 -3.13
C ASN A 133 2.70 -1.21 -1.68
N THR A 134 1.95 -0.47 -0.87
CA THR A 134 2.22 -0.31 0.56
C THR A 134 1.57 -1.39 1.41
N HIS A 135 0.73 -2.22 0.80
CA HIS A 135 -0.06 -3.28 1.46
C HIS A 135 -0.83 -2.76 2.69
N THR A 136 -1.19 -1.47 2.66
CA THR A 136 -1.83 -0.79 3.79
C THR A 136 -3.29 -1.20 3.92
N ILE A 137 -3.73 -1.35 5.16
CA ILE A 137 -5.13 -1.54 5.52
C ILE A 137 -5.78 -0.15 5.67
N TYR A 138 -6.65 0.22 4.73
CA TYR A 138 -7.39 1.49 4.73
C TYR A 138 -8.72 1.42 5.47
N TYR A 139 -9.27 0.21 5.60
CA TYR A 139 -10.52 -0.04 6.30
C TYR A 139 -10.50 -1.42 6.95
N ASN A 140 -11.01 -1.55 8.15
CA ASN A 140 -11.08 -2.81 8.87
C ASN A 140 -12.19 -2.74 9.93
N GLU A 141 -13.37 -3.15 9.54
CA GLU A 141 -14.53 -3.14 10.43
C GLU A 141 -15.24 -4.50 10.40
N ASN A 142 -15.82 -4.87 11.54
CA ASN A 142 -16.54 -6.13 11.72
C ASN A 142 -17.89 -5.93 12.42
N ASN A 143 -18.66 -7.01 12.53
CA ASN A 143 -20.00 -7.03 13.09
C ASN A 143 -20.94 -6.09 12.31
N ASN A 144 -21.67 -5.23 12.97
CA ASN A 144 -22.64 -4.31 12.34
C ASN A 144 -22.04 -2.94 12.00
N LYS A 145 -20.71 -2.83 11.86
CA LYS A 145 -20.03 -1.56 11.65
C LYS A 145 -19.64 -1.25 10.20
N PRO A 146 -19.42 -2.25 9.30
CA PRO A 146 -19.13 -1.91 7.91
C PRO A 146 -20.23 -1.03 7.30
N THR A 147 -19.82 0.00 6.55
CA THR A 147 -20.74 0.92 5.87
C THR A 147 -20.30 1.18 4.43
N TYR A 148 -21.26 1.43 3.54
CA TYR A 148 -20.98 1.81 2.15
C TYR A 148 -20.02 3.00 2.05
N ILE A 149 -20.28 4.07 2.82
CA ILE A 149 -19.46 5.28 2.80
C ILE A 149 -18.04 4.97 3.29
N GLY A 150 -17.90 4.27 4.41
CA GLY A 150 -16.58 3.93 4.96
C GLY A 150 -15.73 3.10 4.00
N VAL A 151 -16.32 2.11 3.33
CA VAL A 151 -15.63 1.30 2.31
C VAL A 151 -15.26 2.16 1.10
N LYS A 152 -16.19 2.99 0.60
CA LYS A 152 -15.95 3.86 -0.55
C LYS A 152 -14.85 4.90 -0.29
N ASP A 153 -14.86 5.54 0.87
CA ASP A 153 -13.84 6.52 1.26
C ASP A 153 -12.46 5.85 1.39
N ALA A 154 -12.40 4.65 1.96
CA ALA A 154 -11.16 3.87 2.03
C ALA A 154 -10.62 3.47 0.66
N ILE A 155 -11.49 3.07 -0.28
CA ILE A 155 -11.10 2.81 -1.67
C ILE A 155 -10.55 4.10 -2.30
N THR A 156 -11.22 5.24 -2.09
CA THR A 156 -10.76 6.53 -2.60
C THR A 156 -9.38 6.89 -2.08
N LEU A 157 -9.13 6.69 -0.78
CA LEU A 157 -7.82 6.90 -0.16
C LEU A 157 -6.77 5.94 -0.73
N ALA A 158 -7.10 4.68 -0.88
CA ALA A 158 -6.20 3.68 -1.46
C ALA A 158 -5.84 4.00 -2.92
N LEU A 159 -6.79 4.47 -3.71
CA LEU A 159 -6.56 4.89 -5.10
C LEU A 159 -5.74 6.19 -5.19
N SER A 160 -5.97 7.13 -4.28
CA SER A 160 -5.28 8.43 -4.24
C SER A 160 -3.89 8.33 -3.60
N SER A 161 -3.61 7.28 -2.84
CA SER A 161 -2.26 7.00 -2.40
C SER A 161 -1.41 6.81 -3.66
N THR A 162 -0.81 7.90 -4.12
CA THR A 162 0.27 7.81 -5.08
C THR A 162 1.23 6.77 -4.52
N VAL A 163 1.71 5.89 -5.38
CA VAL A 163 2.97 5.24 -5.11
C VAL A 163 3.88 6.36 -4.61
N GLN A 164 4.07 6.47 -3.28
CA GLN A 164 5.38 6.91 -2.89
C GLN A 164 6.23 5.86 -3.61
N ILE A 165 6.91 6.26 -4.66
CA ILE A 165 8.17 5.64 -4.95
C ILE A 165 8.83 5.76 -3.57
N ASP A 166 8.75 4.71 -2.73
CA ASP A 166 9.79 4.50 -1.77
C ASP A 166 11.00 4.69 -2.68
N GLU A 167 11.63 5.86 -2.55
CA GLU A 167 13.01 5.91 -2.90
C GLU A 167 13.54 4.74 -2.09
N GLN A 168 13.69 3.60 -2.76
CA GLN A 168 14.60 2.59 -2.31
C GLN A 168 15.91 3.37 -2.30
N VAL A 169 16.05 4.17 -1.23
CA VAL A 169 17.37 4.66 -0.83
C VAL A 169 18.08 3.37 -0.56
N ASP A 170 18.67 2.87 -1.64
CA ASP A 170 19.51 1.68 -1.54
C ASP A 170 20.54 2.05 -0.49
N LYS A 171 20.27 1.60 0.77
CA LYS A 171 21.09 1.92 1.95
C LYS A 171 22.55 1.59 1.70
N SER A 172 22.84 0.85 0.62
CA SER A 172 24.20 0.55 0.18
C SER A 172 24.97 1.77 -0.29
N PHE A 173 24.33 2.86 -0.72
CA PHE A 173 25.00 4.08 -1.20
C PHE A 173 25.01 5.23 -0.20
N ASN A 174 24.18 5.18 0.88
CA ASN A 174 24.03 6.24 1.88
C ASN A 174 23.94 7.66 1.27
N LEU A 175 23.27 7.81 0.10
CA LEU A 175 23.16 9.08 -0.60
C LEU A 175 22.37 10.08 0.23
N THR A 176 23.01 11.16 0.64
CA THR A 176 22.38 12.29 1.33
C THR A 176 22.87 13.59 0.74
N ALA A 177 22.05 14.63 0.75
CA ALA A 177 22.40 15.94 0.26
C ALA A 177 21.89 17.03 1.19
N TYR A 178 22.73 18.00 1.50
CA TYR A 178 22.42 19.10 2.42
C TYR A 178 23.16 20.39 2.07
N PRO A 179 22.60 21.55 2.43
CA PRO A 179 21.26 21.75 2.96
C PRO A 179 20.17 21.40 1.95
N ASN A 180 19.02 20.98 2.42
CA ASN A 180 17.83 20.82 1.61
C ASN A 180 16.61 21.37 2.38
N PRO A 181 16.04 22.53 1.98
CA PRO A 181 16.36 23.32 0.77
C PRO A 181 17.76 23.94 0.73
N THR A 182 18.30 24.12 -0.49
CA THR A 182 19.59 24.78 -0.73
C THR A 182 19.42 26.13 -1.40
N ASN A 183 20.41 27.02 -1.23
CA ASN A 183 20.50 28.32 -1.92
C ASN A 183 21.57 28.33 -3.03
N GLY A 184 22.00 27.14 -3.50
CA GLY A 184 22.93 27.03 -4.62
C GLY A 184 24.04 26.00 -4.45
N LEU A 185 24.53 25.76 -3.23
CA LEU A 185 25.55 24.74 -2.97
C LEU A 185 24.92 23.53 -2.26
N LEU A 186 25.10 22.36 -2.82
CA LEU A 186 24.60 21.11 -2.29
C LEU A 186 25.77 20.18 -1.93
N ASN A 187 25.98 19.92 -0.64
CA ASN A 187 26.95 18.95 -0.18
C ASN A 187 26.32 17.55 -0.26
N VAL A 188 26.94 16.67 -0.98
CA VAL A 188 26.44 15.31 -1.23
C VAL A 188 27.36 14.31 -0.54
N ASN A 189 26.80 13.54 0.41
CA ASN A 189 27.50 12.40 1.01
C ASN A 189 26.98 11.12 0.38
N TYR A 190 27.87 10.19 0.11
CA TYR A 190 27.55 8.90 -0.48
C TYR A 190 28.65 7.89 -0.20
N THR A 191 28.42 6.63 -0.53
CA THR A 191 29.45 5.59 -0.47
C THR A 191 29.52 4.89 -1.83
N SER A 192 30.70 4.92 -2.45
CA SER A 192 30.96 4.21 -3.70
C SER A 192 32.40 3.72 -3.75
N ASN A 193 32.62 2.55 -4.36
CA ASN A 193 33.95 2.00 -4.63
C ASN A 193 34.39 2.23 -6.09
N THR A 194 33.54 2.88 -6.89
CA THR A 194 33.78 3.18 -8.32
C THR A 194 33.48 4.65 -8.58
N PRO A 195 33.99 5.22 -9.69
CA PRO A 195 33.63 6.55 -10.13
C PRO A 195 32.12 6.75 -10.23
N VAL A 196 31.66 7.93 -9.84
CA VAL A 196 30.24 8.28 -9.78
C VAL A 196 29.94 9.41 -10.75
N GLN A 197 28.82 9.30 -11.46
CA GLN A 197 28.19 10.38 -12.22
C GLN A 197 27.03 10.93 -11.39
N PHE A 198 27.01 12.25 -11.18
CA PHE A 198 25.88 13.00 -10.66
C PHE A 198 25.21 13.78 -11.78
N ASP A 199 23.90 13.65 -11.91
CA ASP A 199 23.07 14.41 -12.83
C ASP A 199 21.98 15.12 -12.03
N VAL A 200 21.72 16.40 -12.35
CA VAL A 200 20.57 17.14 -11.80
C VAL A 200 19.50 17.18 -12.86
N ILE A 201 18.31 16.69 -12.51
CA ILE A 201 17.17 16.52 -13.41
C ILE A 201 16.05 17.45 -12.94
N ASN A 202 15.46 18.22 -13.85
CA ASN A 202 14.32 19.08 -13.55
C ASN A 202 13.01 18.30 -13.55
N MET A 203 11.90 18.96 -13.21
CA MET A 203 10.56 18.33 -13.16
C MET A 203 10.02 17.89 -14.54
N LEU A 204 10.65 18.31 -15.64
CA LEU A 204 10.32 17.87 -17.01
C LEU A 204 11.12 16.64 -17.43
N GLY A 205 12.03 16.14 -16.56
CA GLY A 205 12.90 15.02 -16.86
C GLY A 205 14.18 15.40 -17.63
N GLU A 206 14.45 16.69 -17.81
CA GLU A 206 15.64 17.17 -18.53
C GLU A 206 16.87 17.20 -17.59
N ASN A 207 18.00 16.73 -18.08
CA ASN A 207 19.27 16.84 -17.38
C ASN A 207 19.82 18.28 -17.52
N VAL A 208 19.86 19.01 -16.42
CA VAL A 208 20.27 20.44 -16.38
C VAL A 208 21.66 20.65 -15.82
N PHE A 209 22.28 19.61 -15.25
CA PHE A 209 23.64 19.65 -14.74
C PHE A 209 24.22 18.24 -14.65
N SER A 210 25.52 18.09 -14.93
CA SER A 210 26.24 16.82 -14.84
C SER A 210 27.63 17.01 -14.26
N GLN A 211 28.02 16.14 -13.34
CA GLN A 211 29.36 16.11 -12.75
C GLN A 211 29.83 14.67 -12.53
N LYS A 212 31.07 14.37 -12.95
CA LYS A 212 31.75 13.11 -12.60
C LYS A 212 32.73 13.34 -11.45
N THR A 213 32.84 12.35 -10.57
CA THR A 213 33.83 12.37 -9.48
C THR A 213 34.40 10.98 -9.24
N ASN A 214 35.67 10.96 -8.87
CA ASN A 214 36.35 9.75 -8.42
C ASN A 214 36.43 9.67 -6.88
N ASN A 215 35.85 10.65 -6.17
CA ASN A 215 35.74 10.60 -4.72
C ASN A 215 34.78 9.48 -4.31
N THR A 216 35.01 8.91 -3.15
CA THR A 216 34.23 7.75 -2.68
C THR A 216 33.22 8.06 -1.58
N LYS A 217 33.23 9.27 -1.02
CA LYS A 217 32.43 9.60 0.17
C LYS A 217 31.64 10.89 0.08
N ASN A 218 32.15 11.91 -0.56
CA ASN A 218 31.49 13.21 -0.63
C ASN A 218 31.91 14.02 -1.86
N THR A 219 31.02 14.91 -2.27
CA THR A 219 31.28 15.95 -3.27
C THR A 219 30.38 17.16 -3.01
N THR A 220 30.72 18.31 -3.62
CA THR A 220 29.83 19.48 -3.63
C THR A 220 29.36 19.71 -5.05
N ILE A 221 28.07 19.98 -5.20
CA ILE A 221 27.42 20.28 -6.47
C ILE A 221 26.95 21.73 -6.40
N ASP A 222 27.39 22.55 -7.37
CA ASP A 222 26.97 23.94 -7.49
C ASP A 222 25.77 24.01 -8.44
N VAL A 223 24.61 24.33 -7.89
CA VAL A 223 23.33 24.50 -8.60
C VAL A 223 22.85 25.97 -8.58
N SER A 224 23.73 26.92 -8.21
CA SER A 224 23.39 28.34 -8.08
C SER A 224 22.92 29.01 -9.39
N ASN A 225 23.28 28.43 -10.53
CA ASN A 225 22.88 28.91 -11.85
C ASN A 225 21.52 28.35 -12.33
N LEU A 226 20.88 27.47 -11.55
CA LEU A 226 19.58 26.92 -11.88
C LEU A 226 18.44 27.79 -11.31
N ASN A 227 17.28 27.74 -11.92
CA ASN A 227 16.10 28.42 -11.41
C ASN A 227 15.60 27.78 -10.12
N LYS A 228 14.98 28.57 -9.22
CA LYS A 228 14.30 28.04 -8.04
C LYS A 228 13.28 26.98 -8.43
N GLY A 229 13.18 25.91 -7.62
CA GLY A 229 12.25 24.82 -7.92
C GLY A 229 12.67 23.49 -7.29
N PHE A 230 11.95 22.46 -7.69
CA PHE A 230 12.24 21.08 -7.30
C PHE A 230 13.11 20.41 -8.36
N TYR A 231 14.06 19.64 -7.89
CA TYR A 231 15.00 18.89 -8.71
C TYR A 231 15.25 17.50 -8.13
N PHE A 232 15.71 16.60 -8.99
CA PHE A 232 16.23 15.31 -8.59
C PHE A 232 17.74 15.25 -8.83
N LEU A 233 18.49 14.90 -7.79
CA LEU A 233 19.90 14.54 -7.89
C LEU A 233 19.96 13.04 -8.17
N GLN A 234 20.38 12.65 -9.36
CA GLN A 234 20.60 11.27 -9.75
C GLN A 234 22.08 10.94 -9.59
N MET A 235 22.38 9.89 -8.83
CA MET A 235 23.69 9.29 -8.71
C MET A 235 23.73 8.00 -9.53
N THR A 236 24.70 7.89 -10.44
CA THR A 236 24.88 6.71 -11.30
C THR A 236 26.28 6.13 -11.09
N THR A 237 26.36 4.85 -10.82
CA THR A 237 27.56 4.02 -10.82
C THR A 237 27.51 3.04 -11.98
N GLU A 238 28.54 2.23 -12.19
CA GLU A 238 28.56 1.22 -13.26
C GLU A 238 27.41 0.21 -13.18
N SER A 239 26.89 -0.07 -11.97
CA SER A 239 25.92 -1.13 -11.75
C SER A 239 24.54 -0.62 -11.30
N LYS A 240 24.42 0.62 -10.85
CA LYS A 240 23.20 1.11 -10.20
C LYS A 240 22.96 2.60 -10.38
N LYS A 241 21.69 3.00 -10.24
CA LYS A 241 21.25 4.40 -10.17
C LYS A 241 20.42 4.61 -8.92
N THR A 242 20.58 5.78 -8.27
CA THR A 242 19.73 6.22 -7.17
C THR A 242 19.43 7.70 -7.31
N ASN A 243 18.29 8.16 -6.79
CA ASN A 243 17.82 9.53 -6.92
C ASN A 243 17.54 10.11 -5.53
N LEU A 244 17.73 11.41 -5.38
CA LEU A 244 17.37 12.16 -4.19
C LEU A 244 16.69 13.48 -4.60
N LYS A 245 15.51 13.76 -4.06
CA LYS A 245 14.81 15.03 -4.31
C LYS A 245 15.40 16.15 -3.46
N PHE A 246 15.62 17.32 -4.05
CA PHE A 246 15.97 18.54 -3.32
C PHE A 246 15.21 19.75 -3.84
N THR A 247 15.22 20.82 -3.04
CA THR A 247 14.59 22.10 -3.36
C THR A 247 15.68 23.17 -3.45
N LEU A 248 15.67 23.96 -4.53
CA LEU A 248 16.49 25.15 -4.70
C LEU A 248 15.64 26.39 -4.39
N ASN A 249 16.05 27.16 -3.37
CA ASN A 249 15.49 28.44 -2.99
C ASN A 249 16.49 29.54 -3.40
N ASN A 250 16.10 30.43 -4.26
CA ASN A 250 16.83 31.68 -4.56
C ASN A 250 15.93 32.87 -4.26
#